data_b7cc075634de31c62f7975c9462042e9
#
_entry.id   b7cc075634de31c62f7975c9462042e9
#
_cell.length_a   1.000
_cell.length_b   1.000
_cell.length_c   1.000
_cell.angle_alpha   90.00
_cell.angle_beta   90.00
_cell.angle_gamma   90.00
#
_symmetry.space_group_name_H-M   'P 1'
#
loop_
_entity.id
_entity.type
_entity.pdbx_description
1 polymer ?
#
loop_
_entity_poly.entity_id
_entity_poly.type
_entity_poly.pdbx_seq_one_letter_code
_entity_poly.pdbx_strand_id
1 'polypeptide(L)'
;MPQKPKAYVLDSWAVLSYFHDEPAGERVENIIADARDAAIPLLMSVVNAAEVWYITARRRSAADADSGIQVLREFGVHFIEADWTLAKEAGRFKAKNRMSFADCFAAALAKNRKASLVTGDREFKQVQSEVTISWLKN
;
A
#
# COMPACT_ATOMS: atom_id res chain seq x y z
N MET A 1 15.99 1.58 -20.18
CA MET A 1 15.99 1.37 -18.71
C MET A 1 14.71 1.94 -18.13
N PRO A 2 13.98 1.14 -17.39
CA PRO A 2 12.82 1.69 -16.71
C PRO A 2 13.30 2.69 -15.65
N GLN A 3 12.62 3.82 -15.60
CA GLN A 3 12.90 4.82 -14.57
C GLN A 3 12.43 4.31 -13.22
N LYS A 4 13.17 4.66 -12.17
CA LYS A 4 12.72 4.39 -10.80
C LYS A 4 11.49 5.24 -10.51
N PRO A 5 10.52 4.72 -9.77
CA PRO A 5 9.34 5.51 -9.40
C PRO A 5 9.72 6.66 -8.48
N LYS A 6 8.90 7.72 -8.49
CA LYS A 6 9.07 8.87 -7.59
C LYS A 6 8.77 8.51 -6.15
N ALA A 7 7.90 7.54 -5.94
CA ALA A 7 7.51 7.01 -4.64
C ALA A 7 6.87 5.65 -4.83
N TYR A 8 6.81 4.87 -3.77
CA TYR A 8 6.02 3.64 -3.73
C TYR A 8 4.85 3.85 -2.78
N VAL A 9 3.69 3.31 -3.14
CA VAL A 9 2.53 3.18 -2.25
C VAL A 9 2.36 1.71 -1.94
N LEU A 10 2.36 1.38 -0.65
CA LEU A 10 2.09 0.02 -0.18
C LEU A 10 0.60 -0.08 0.13
N ASP A 11 -0.07 -1.12 -0.42
CA ASP A 11 -1.45 -1.41 -0.02
C ASP A 11 -1.45 -2.41 1.15
N SER A 12 -2.65 -2.70 1.66
CA SER A 12 -2.80 -3.65 2.76
C SER A 12 -2.35 -5.06 2.38
N TRP A 13 -2.62 -5.47 1.13
CA TRP A 13 -2.24 -6.80 0.63
C TRP A 13 -0.72 -7.02 0.71
N ALA A 14 0.05 -6.02 0.26
CA ALA A 14 1.51 -6.10 0.26
C ALA A 14 2.06 -6.22 1.69
N VAL A 15 1.58 -5.36 2.59
CA VAL A 15 2.04 -5.35 3.99
C VAL A 15 1.66 -6.64 4.71
N LEU A 16 0.42 -7.12 4.50
CA LEU A 16 -0.04 -8.37 5.12
C LEU A 16 0.75 -9.57 4.60
N SER A 17 1.12 -9.59 3.31
CA SER A 17 1.96 -10.65 2.75
C SER A 17 3.31 -10.71 3.45
N TYR A 18 3.90 -9.57 3.76
CA TYR A 18 5.15 -9.49 4.50
C TYR A 18 4.96 -9.97 5.95
N PHE A 19 3.93 -9.50 6.63
CA PHE A 19 3.69 -9.86 8.04
C PHE A 19 3.33 -11.33 8.24
N HIS A 20 2.76 -11.99 7.22
CA HIS A 20 2.33 -13.39 7.31
C HIS A 20 3.30 -14.36 6.63
N ASP A 21 4.53 -13.92 6.32
CA ASP A 21 5.55 -14.73 5.66
C ASP A 21 5.05 -15.43 4.39
N GLU A 22 4.18 -14.76 3.64
CA GLU A 22 3.72 -15.27 2.35
C GLU A 22 4.82 -15.10 1.29
N PRO A 23 4.79 -15.87 0.18
CA PRO A 23 5.83 -15.78 -0.85
C PRO A 23 6.11 -14.36 -1.35
N ALA A 24 5.08 -13.54 -1.52
CA ALA A 24 5.24 -12.15 -1.96
C ALA A 24 5.93 -11.27 -0.91
N GLY A 25 5.96 -11.68 0.35
CA GLY A 25 6.54 -10.89 1.44
C GLY A 25 8.03 -10.61 1.26
N GLU A 26 8.78 -11.56 0.71
CA GLU A 26 10.19 -11.36 0.41
C GLU A 26 10.40 -10.26 -0.62
N ARG A 27 9.55 -10.22 -1.63
CA ARG A 27 9.60 -9.17 -2.66
C ARG A 27 9.27 -7.80 -2.05
N VAL A 28 8.32 -7.73 -1.13
CA VAL A 28 7.99 -6.51 -0.41
C VAL A 28 9.19 -6.03 0.42
N GLU A 29 9.84 -6.94 1.13
CA GLU A 29 11.05 -6.63 1.89
C GLU A 29 12.14 -6.04 0.99
N ASN A 30 12.36 -6.64 -0.17
CA ASN A 30 13.33 -6.15 -1.13
C ASN A 30 12.99 -4.76 -1.66
N ILE A 31 11.70 -4.49 -1.94
CA ILE A 31 11.26 -3.17 -2.38
C ILE A 31 11.51 -2.12 -1.28
N ILE A 32 11.23 -2.45 -0.03
CA ILE A 32 11.49 -1.54 1.10
C ILE A 32 12.99 -1.23 1.20
N ALA A 33 13.84 -2.26 1.13
CA ALA A 33 15.28 -2.09 1.21
C ALA A 33 15.81 -1.23 0.03
N ASP A 34 15.37 -1.54 -1.18
CA ASP A 34 15.79 -0.80 -2.37
C ASP A 34 15.34 0.66 -2.33
N ALA A 35 14.13 0.91 -1.83
CA ALA A 35 13.60 2.26 -1.69
C ALA A 35 14.43 3.08 -0.70
N ARG A 36 14.82 2.48 0.42
CA ARG A 36 15.66 3.14 1.42
C ARG A 36 17.03 3.48 0.83
N ASP A 37 17.65 2.54 0.14
CA ASP A 37 18.97 2.75 -0.46
C ASP A 37 18.93 3.84 -1.53
N ALA A 38 17.84 3.93 -2.30
CA ALA A 38 17.68 4.91 -3.37
C ALA A 38 17.02 6.22 -2.90
N ALA A 39 16.68 6.34 -1.62
CA ALA A 39 15.95 7.46 -1.04
C ALA A 39 14.59 7.71 -1.73
N ILE A 40 13.90 6.65 -2.09
CA ILE A 40 12.56 6.73 -2.67
C ILE A 40 11.53 6.64 -1.55
N PRO A 41 10.60 7.61 -1.43
CA PRO A 41 9.59 7.60 -0.37
C PRO A 41 8.70 6.35 -0.43
N LEU A 42 8.42 5.79 0.75
CA LEU A 42 7.44 4.73 0.94
C LEU A 42 6.21 5.35 1.60
N LEU A 43 5.07 5.23 0.94
CA LEU A 43 3.82 5.85 1.38
C LEU A 43 2.76 4.79 1.63
N MET A 44 1.88 5.06 2.57
CA MET A 44 0.71 4.21 2.83
C MET A 44 -0.43 5.10 3.33
N SER A 45 -1.62 4.89 2.77
CA SER A 45 -2.81 5.59 3.26
C SER A 45 -3.14 5.13 4.68
N VAL A 46 -3.55 6.05 5.56
CA VAL A 46 -4.01 5.68 6.91
C VAL A 46 -5.19 4.71 6.86
N VAL A 47 -6.00 4.73 5.80
CA VAL A 47 -7.10 3.79 5.62
C VAL A 47 -6.55 2.37 5.45
N ASN A 48 -5.52 2.20 4.63
CA ASN A 48 -4.86 0.91 4.45
C ASN A 48 -4.10 0.47 5.72
N ALA A 49 -3.48 1.42 6.41
CA ALA A 49 -2.84 1.13 7.68
C ALA A 49 -3.84 0.63 8.72
N ALA A 50 -5.02 1.25 8.80
CA ALA A 50 -6.08 0.81 9.70
C ALA A 50 -6.59 -0.60 9.33
N GLU A 51 -6.65 -0.91 8.05
CA GLU A 51 -7.03 -2.25 7.59
C GLU A 51 -6.00 -3.30 8.05
N VAL A 52 -4.72 -3.03 7.87
CA VAL A 52 -3.65 -3.90 8.40
C VAL A 52 -3.80 -4.06 9.91
N TRP A 53 -4.07 -2.96 10.59
CA TRP A 53 -4.21 -2.97 12.05
C TRP A 53 -5.35 -3.88 12.49
N TYR A 54 -6.57 -3.72 11.94
CA TYR A 54 -7.70 -4.52 12.43
C TYR A 54 -7.59 -5.99 12.02
N ILE A 55 -7.02 -6.30 10.86
CA ILE A 55 -6.81 -7.70 10.46
C ILE A 55 -5.81 -8.36 11.42
N THR A 56 -4.72 -7.68 11.74
CA THR A 56 -3.73 -8.19 12.68
C THR A 56 -4.32 -8.33 14.09
N ALA A 57 -5.09 -7.34 14.54
CA ALA A 57 -5.74 -7.38 15.84
C ALA A 57 -6.70 -8.57 15.96
N ARG A 58 -7.44 -8.88 14.90
CA ARG A 58 -8.36 -10.04 14.88
C ARG A 58 -7.62 -11.37 14.87
N ARG A 59 -6.52 -11.47 14.14
CA ARG A 59 -5.76 -12.73 14.01
C ARG A 59 -4.83 -12.97 15.18
N ARG A 60 -4.34 -11.94 15.83
CA ARG A 60 -3.37 -12.01 16.92
C ARG A 60 -3.85 -11.22 18.11
N SER A 61 -3.49 -9.93 18.19
CA SER A 61 -3.86 -9.06 19.29
C SER A 61 -3.72 -7.59 18.89
N ALA A 62 -4.36 -6.71 19.67
CA ALA A 62 -4.17 -5.27 19.50
C ALA A 62 -2.71 -4.86 19.72
N ALA A 63 -2.02 -5.49 20.68
CA ALA A 63 -0.61 -5.21 20.92
C ALA A 63 0.26 -5.57 19.72
N ASP A 64 0.00 -6.71 19.08
CA ASP A 64 0.72 -7.11 17.86
C ASP A 64 0.40 -6.16 16.69
N ALA A 65 -0.84 -5.69 16.61
CA ALA A 65 -1.23 -4.71 15.58
C ALA A 65 -0.46 -3.39 15.77
N ASP A 66 -0.36 -2.90 16.99
CA ASP A 66 0.41 -1.69 17.30
C ASP A 66 1.89 -1.87 16.95
N SER A 67 2.44 -3.04 17.31
CA SER A 67 3.83 -3.36 16.99
C SER A 67 4.08 -3.39 15.48
N GLY A 68 3.14 -3.93 14.73
CA GLY A 68 3.23 -3.97 13.25
C GLY A 68 3.26 -2.57 12.65
N ILE A 69 2.42 -1.66 13.11
CA ILE A 69 2.43 -0.27 12.65
C ILE A 69 3.77 0.40 13.00
N GLN A 70 4.31 0.14 14.19
CA GLN A 70 5.60 0.69 14.58
C GLN A 70 6.73 0.18 13.69
N VAL A 71 6.72 -1.10 13.32
CA VAL A 71 7.69 -1.69 12.38
C VAL A 71 7.64 -0.96 11.04
N LEU A 72 6.45 -0.66 10.53
CA LEU A 72 6.32 0.07 9.27
C LEU A 72 6.93 1.48 9.37
N ARG A 73 6.72 2.17 10.50
CA ARG A 73 7.34 3.48 10.74
C ARG A 73 8.87 3.37 10.76
N GLU A 74 9.40 2.35 11.39
CA GLU A 74 10.85 2.11 11.45
C GLU A 74 11.44 1.80 10.08
N PHE A 75 10.66 1.19 9.19
CA PHE A 75 11.05 0.97 7.80
C PHE A 75 11.02 2.24 6.96
N GLY A 76 10.52 3.34 7.52
CA GLY A 76 10.43 4.61 6.80
C GLY A 76 9.13 4.80 6.05
N VAL A 77 8.10 4.01 6.34
CA VAL A 77 6.78 4.22 5.72
C VAL A 77 6.13 5.47 6.30
N HIS A 78 5.73 6.37 5.42
CA HIS A 78 5.00 7.57 5.78
C HIS A 78 3.51 7.32 5.61
N PHE A 79 2.74 7.48 6.69
CA PHE A 79 1.29 7.34 6.64
C PHE A 79 0.67 8.67 6.21
N ILE A 80 -0.14 8.61 5.16
CA ILE A 80 -0.76 9.78 4.55
C ILE A 80 -2.19 9.90 5.03
N GLU A 81 -2.52 11.05 5.59
CA GLU A 81 -3.85 11.33 6.10
C GLU A 81 -4.91 11.30 5.00
N ALA A 82 -6.10 10.84 5.35
CA ALA A 82 -7.24 10.77 4.42
C ALA A 82 -7.97 12.11 4.41
N ASP A 83 -7.36 13.13 3.78
CA ASP A 83 -8.01 14.42 3.61
C ASP A 83 -9.08 14.35 2.50
N TRP A 84 -9.81 15.46 2.30
CA TRP A 84 -10.89 15.47 1.32
C TRP A 84 -10.39 15.22 -0.11
N THR A 85 -9.25 15.78 -0.48
CA THR A 85 -8.67 15.59 -1.81
C THR A 85 -8.43 14.10 -2.08
N LEU A 86 -7.81 13.39 -1.14
CA LEU A 86 -7.55 11.96 -1.26
C LEU A 86 -8.86 11.16 -1.22
N ALA A 87 -9.74 11.49 -0.28
CA ALA A 87 -11.02 10.77 -0.13
C ALA A 87 -11.90 10.92 -1.37
N LYS A 88 -11.94 12.12 -1.96
CA LYS A 88 -12.71 12.36 -3.18
C LYS A 88 -12.18 11.54 -4.35
N GLU A 89 -10.86 11.46 -4.52
CA GLU A 89 -10.27 10.65 -5.57
C GLU A 89 -10.55 9.15 -5.34
N ALA A 90 -10.49 8.69 -4.09
CA ALA A 90 -10.90 7.32 -3.75
C ALA A 90 -12.36 7.08 -4.09
N GLY A 91 -13.23 8.06 -3.80
CA GLY A 91 -14.65 7.99 -4.16
C GLY A 91 -14.86 7.92 -5.67
N ARG A 92 -14.05 8.66 -6.45
CA ARG A 92 -14.12 8.62 -7.91
C ARG A 92 -13.79 7.21 -8.44
N PHE A 93 -12.76 6.58 -7.90
CA PHE A 93 -12.44 5.18 -8.26
C PHE A 93 -13.56 4.23 -7.84
N LYS A 94 -14.12 4.42 -6.65
CA LYS A 94 -15.21 3.57 -6.14
C LYS A 94 -16.47 3.67 -6.99
N ALA A 95 -16.76 4.86 -7.51
CA ALA A 95 -17.94 5.08 -8.35
C ALA A 95 -17.88 4.32 -9.67
N LYS A 96 -16.69 4.02 -10.17
CA LYS A 96 -16.47 3.41 -11.49
C LYS A 96 -16.06 1.94 -11.45
N ASN A 97 -15.62 1.45 -10.30
CA ASN A 97 -14.97 0.15 -10.23
C ASN A 97 -15.55 -0.71 -9.09
N ARG A 98 -15.38 -2.03 -9.23
CA ARG A 98 -15.78 -3.00 -8.20
C ARG A 98 -14.57 -3.33 -7.33
N MET A 99 -14.22 -2.41 -6.46
CA MET A 99 -13.08 -2.52 -5.56
C MET A 99 -13.53 -2.11 -4.17
N SER A 100 -12.89 -2.64 -3.13
CA SER A 100 -13.16 -2.18 -1.78
C SER A 100 -12.77 -0.70 -1.66
N PHE A 101 -13.39 0.02 -0.71
CA PHE A 101 -13.06 1.42 -0.53
C PHE A 101 -11.61 1.62 -0.08
N ALA A 102 -11.09 0.70 0.74
CA ALA A 102 -9.69 0.74 1.13
C ALA A 102 -8.75 0.62 -0.08
N ASP A 103 -9.05 -0.29 -1.02
CA ASP A 103 -8.27 -0.41 -2.26
C ASP A 103 -8.34 0.88 -3.09
N CYS A 104 -9.50 1.53 -3.11
CA CYS A 104 -9.65 2.80 -3.81
C CYS A 104 -8.77 3.90 -3.20
N PHE A 105 -8.54 3.88 -1.88
CA PHE A 105 -7.61 4.81 -1.23
C PHE A 105 -6.17 4.55 -1.65
N ALA A 106 -5.76 3.29 -1.75
CA ALA A 106 -4.41 2.96 -2.23
C ALA A 106 -4.20 3.44 -3.67
N ALA A 107 -5.18 3.18 -4.54
CA ALA A 107 -5.13 3.64 -5.94
C ALA A 107 -5.10 5.17 -6.03
N ALA A 108 -5.93 5.84 -5.25
CA ALA A 108 -6.01 7.30 -5.22
C ALA A 108 -4.68 7.93 -4.77
N LEU A 109 -4.07 7.38 -3.72
CA LEU A 109 -2.79 7.88 -3.24
C LEU A 109 -1.70 7.72 -4.30
N ALA A 110 -1.64 6.54 -4.93
CA ALA A 110 -0.65 6.29 -5.98
C ALA A 110 -0.83 7.27 -7.15
N LYS A 111 -2.07 7.50 -7.58
CA LYS A 111 -2.35 8.44 -8.66
C LYS A 111 -1.96 9.87 -8.28
N ASN A 112 -2.39 10.34 -7.12
CA ASN A 112 -2.14 11.72 -6.68
C ASN A 112 -0.65 12.02 -6.50
N ARG A 113 0.13 11.03 -6.10
CA ARG A 113 1.57 11.19 -5.88
C ARG A 113 2.42 10.75 -7.06
N LYS A 114 1.79 10.29 -8.16
CA LYS A 114 2.49 9.71 -9.31
C LYS A 114 3.47 8.63 -8.86
N ALA A 115 3.01 7.82 -7.92
CA ALA A 115 3.78 6.75 -7.30
C ALA A 115 3.45 5.41 -7.96
N SER A 116 4.30 4.42 -7.75
CA SER A 116 4.02 3.05 -8.14
C SER A 116 3.33 2.32 -6.99
N LEU A 117 2.17 1.76 -7.24
CA LEU A 117 1.41 0.98 -6.27
C LEU A 117 1.97 -0.43 -6.19
N VAL A 118 2.38 -0.84 -4.99
CA VAL A 118 2.91 -2.19 -4.74
C VAL A 118 1.76 -3.06 -4.25
N THR A 119 1.34 -4.02 -5.05
CA THR A 119 0.23 -4.93 -4.72
C THR A 119 0.32 -6.22 -5.50
N GLY A 120 -0.30 -7.27 -4.98
CA GLY A 120 -0.56 -8.52 -5.70
C GLY A 120 -2.04 -8.78 -5.91
N ASP A 121 -2.90 -7.87 -5.47
CA ASP A 121 -4.34 -8.01 -5.62
C ASP A 121 -4.76 -7.70 -7.05
N ARG A 122 -5.29 -8.72 -7.73
CA ARG A 122 -5.67 -8.63 -9.14
C ARG A 122 -6.81 -7.66 -9.40
N GLU A 123 -7.59 -7.28 -8.41
CA GLU A 123 -8.64 -6.29 -8.57
C GLU A 123 -8.11 -4.94 -9.04
N PHE A 124 -6.85 -4.62 -8.75
CA PHE A 124 -6.21 -3.38 -9.20
C PHE A 124 -6.00 -3.32 -10.73
N LYS A 125 -6.18 -4.42 -11.45
CA LYS A 125 -6.19 -4.38 -12.92
C LYS A 125 -7.23 -3.40 -13.47
N GLN A 126 -8.32 -3.20 -12.74
CA GLN A 126 -9.39 -2.27 -13.15
C GLN A 126 -8.90 -0.84 -13.31
N VAL A 127 -7.82 -0.47 -12.62
CA VAL A 127 -7.33 0.92 -12.59
C VAL A 127 -5.94 1.08 -13.20
N GLN A 128 -5.38 0.04 -13.82
CA GLN A 128 -4.01 0.07 -14.31
C GLN A 128 -3.79 1.07 -15.46
N SER A 129 -4.85 1.56 -16.09
CA SER A 129 -4.73 2.64 -17.08
C SER A 129 -4.47 4.00 -16.44
N GLU A 130 -4.79 4.17 -15.15
CA GLU A 130 -4.61 5.43 -14.42
C GLU A 130 -3.52 5.36 -13.35
N VAL A 131 -3.14 4.16 -12.91
CA VAL A 131 -2.21 3.94 -11.80
C VAL A 131 -1.12 2.98 -12.24
N THR A 132 0.14 3.39 -12.06
CA THR A 132 1.28 2.51 -12.29
C THR A 132 1.34 1.47 -11.17
N ILE A 133 1.46 0.20 -11.51
CA ILE A 133 1.45 -0.88 -10.53
C ILE A 133 2.73 -1.70 -10.63
N SER A 134 3.38 -1.88 -9.48
CA SER A 134 4.47 -2.84 -9.30
C SER A 134 3.86 -4.13 -8.78
N TRP A 135 3.58 -5.06 -9.69
CA TRP A 135 2.87 -6.29 -9.35
C TRP A 135 3.73 -7.25 -8.54
N LEU A 136 3.15 -7.73 -7.44
CA LEU A 136 3.71 -8.80 -6.64
C LEU A 136 3.10 -10.14 -7.10
N LYS A 137 3.89 -11.21 -6.98
CA LYS A 137 3.43 -12.58 -7.27
C LYS A 137 3.56 -13.42 -6.01
N ASN A 138 2.56 -14.22 -5.76
CA ASN A 138 2.65 -15.28 -4.74
C ASN A 138 3.16 -16.57 -5.35
#